data_de77395608b4a6a6f9296d16a322b20a
#
_entry.id   de77395608b4a6a6f9296d16a322b20a
#
_cell.length_a   1.000
_cell.length_b   1.000
_cell.length_c   1.000
_cell.angle_alpha   90.00
_cell.angle_beta   90.00
_cell.angle_gamma   90.00
#
_symmetry.space_group_name_H-M   'P 1'
#
loop_
_entity.id
_entity.type
_entity.pdbx_description
1 polymer ?
#
loop_
_entity_poly.entity_id
_entity_poly.type
_entity_poly.pdbx_seq_one_letter_code
_entity_poly.pdbx_strand_id
1 'polypeptide(L)'
;MPVAYLAARTTGSPTGLYKILDEKVANPLNRIDGVASVSISGAPEREIQILTDPKKLEAYKMSIEQVAAVIAAENKNIPGGSIDVGSETYAVKIDGEFAESDQIKDIIVGSIGGKNIYLRDIAVVKDTLKERATEVYTNGVQGSSIIIQKQSGANVVEISKKIREALPAIQASLPPEIELETVLDTS
;
A
#
# COMPACT_ATOMS: atom_id res chain seq x y z
N MET A 1 -21.31 1.67 1.23
CA MET A 1 -22.02 0.43 1.64
C MET A 1 -21.42 -0.74 0.86
N PRO A 2 -20.96 -1.80 1.52
CA PRO A 2 -20.32 -2.92 0.82
C PRO A 2 -21.36 -3.69 -0.03
N VAL A 3 -20.91 -4.13 -1.21
CA VAL A 3 -21.70 -4.92 -2.16
C VAL A 3 -21.25 -6.36 -2.16
N ALA A 4 -19.94 -6.57 -2.10
CA ALA A 4 -19.36 -7.90 -2.08
C ALA A 4 -18.11 -7.96 -1.20
N TYR A 5 -17.88 -9.13 -0.63
CA TYR A 5 -16.67 -9.50 0.09
C TYR A 5 -16.03 -10.68 -0.62
N LEU A 6 -14.77 -10.50 -1.03
CA LEU A 6 -13.97 -11.58 -1.57
C LEU A 6 -12.88 -11.95 -0.57
N ALA A 7 -12.57 -13.22 -0.47
CA ALA A 7 -11.38 -13.71 0.23
C ALA A 7 -10.33 -14.11 -0.80
N ALA A 8 -9.11 -13.65 -0.59
CA ALA A 8 -7.95 -14.16 -1.32
C ALA A 8 -7.21 -15.13 -0.41
N ARG A 9 -7.18 -16.40 -0.79
CA ARG A 9 -6.39 -17.44 -0.13
C ARG A 9 -5.07 -17.60 -0.85
N THR A 10 -4.02 -17.88 -0.10
CA THR A 10 -2.70 -18.20 -0.67
C THR A 10 -2.13 -19.44 -0.01
N THR A 11 -1.55 -20.33 -0.80
CA THR A 11 -0.86 -21.54 -0.32
C THR A 11 0.56 -21.25 0.17
N GLY A 12 1.00 -19.98 0.13
CA GLY A 12 2.28 -19.50 0.60
C GLY A 12 2.16 -18.08 1.17
N SER A 13 3.30 -17.45 1.40
CA SER A 13 3.39 -15.99 1.67
C SER A 13 4.08 -15.33 0.48
N PRO A 14 3.40 -15.11 -0.64
CA PRO A 14 4.03 -14.50 -1.79
C PRO A 14 4.48 -13.09 -1.43
N THR A 15 5.76 -12.82 -1.65
CA THR A 15 6.32 -11.49 -1.52
C THR A 15 5.54 -10.56 -2.44
N GLY A 16 5.05 -9.44 -1.91
CA GLY A 16 4.26 -8.49 -2.68
C GLY A 16 2.80 -8.90 -2.91
N LEU A 17 2.23 -9.78 -2.05
CA LEU A 17 0.81 -10.18 -2.14
C LEU A 17 -0.12 -8.97 -2.24
N TYR A 18 0.08 -7.94 -1.42
CA TYR A 18 -0.74 -6.73 -1.47
C TYR A 18 -0.72 -6.09 -2.87
N LYS A 19 0.48 -5.92 -3.45
CA LYS A 19 0.65 -5.35 -4.79
C LYS A 19 -0.05 -6.18 -5.87
N ILE A 20 0.10 -7.51 -5.81
CA ILE A 20 -0.56 -8.41 -6.75
C ILE A 20 -2.08 -8.27 -6.65
N LEU A 21 -2.63 -8.25 -5.44
CA LEU A 21 -4.06 -8.07 -5.22
C LEU A 21 -4.54 -6.68 -5.64
N ASP A 22 -3.75 -5.64 -5.40
CA ASP A 22 -4.10 -4.27 -5.81
C ASP A 22 -4.13 -4.16 -7.34
N GLU A 23 -3.06 -4.55 -8.03
CA GLU A 23 -2.96 -4.41 -9.48
C GLU A 23 -3.91 -5.34 -10.24
N LYS A 24 -4.05 -6.60 -9.79
CA LYS A 24 -4.76 -7.63 -10.54
C LYS A 24 -6.23 -7.79 -10.12
N VAL A 25 -6.59 -7.36 -8.91
CA VAL A 25 -7.95 -7.51 -8.39
C VAL A 25 -8.60 -6.16 -8.12
N ALA A 26 -8.00 -5.32 -7.27
CA ALA A 26 -8.64 -4.08 -6.86
C ALA A 26 -8.77 -3.08 -8.02
N ASN A 27 -7.72 -2.90 -8.81
CA ASN A 27 -7.73 -1.96 -9.94
C ASN A 27 -8.75 -2.33 -11.03
N PRO A 28 -8.86 -3.59 -11.50
CA PRO A 28 -9.94 -3.98 -12.42
C PRO A 28 -11.34 -3.79 -11.84
N LEU A 29 -11.54 -4.15 -10.56
CA LEU A 29 -12.85 -4.00 -9.90
C LEU A 29 -13.23 -2.53 -9.68
N ASN A 30 -12.27 -1.65 -9.39
CA ASN A 30 -12.51 -0.20 -9.27
C ASN A 30 -12.96 0.46 -10.58
N ARG A 31 -12.70 -0.17 -11.75
CA ARG A 31 -13.13 0.33 -13.06
C ARG A 31 -14.55 -0.04 -13.41
N ILE A 32 -15.20 -0.88 -12.60
CA ILE A 32 -16.61 -1.25 -12.82
C ILE A 32 -17.50 -0.07 -12.44
N ASP A 33 -18.38 0.35 -13.36
CA ASP A 33 -19.32 1.41 -13.11
C ASP A 33 -20.19 1.11 -11.89
N GLY A 34 -20.30 2.08 -11.00
CA GLY A 34 -21.05 1.99 -9.76
C GLY A 34 -20.21 1.53 -8.56
N VAL A 35 -18.99 1.05 -8.75
CA VAL A 35 -18.04 0.80 -7.65
C VAL A 35 -17.45 2.13 -7.18
N ALA A 36 -17.47 2.36 -5.87
CA ALA A 36 -16.90 3.54 -5.24
C ALA A 36 -15.45 3.32 -4.81
N SER A 37 -15.17 2.16 -4.22
CA SER A 37 -13.85 1.79 -3.75
C SER A 37 -13.72 0.29 -3.56
N VAL A 38 -12.50 -0.20 -3.70
CA VAL A 38 -12.10 -1.57 -3.36
C VAL A 38 -10.97 -1.46 -2.33
N SER A 39 -11.14 -2.11 -1.19
CA SER A 39 -10.17 -2.09 -0.09
C SER A 39 -9.66 -3.50 0.18
N ILE A 40 -8.34 -3.62 0.37
CA ILE A 40 -7.66 -4.88 0.69
C ILE A 40 -7.24 -4.84 2.15
N SER A 41 -7.51 -5.91 2.89
CA SER A 41 -7.11 -6.07 4.29
C SER A 41 -6.48 -7.45 4.52
N GLY A 42 -5.53 -7.54 5.45
CA GLY A 42 -4.86 -8.80 5.80
C GLY A 42 -3.70 -9.20 4.88
N ALA A 43 -3.50 -8.54 3.74
CA ALA A 43 -2.31 -8.74 2.92
C ALA A 43 -1.11 -7.98 3.50
N PRO A 44 0.10 -8.58 3.53
CA PRO A 44 1.30 -7.86 3.92
C PRO A 44 1.60 -6.75 2.90
N GLU A 45 1.59 -5.51 3.37
CA GLU A 45 1.94 -4.34 2.57
C GLU A 45 3.39 -3.96 2.83
N ARG A 46 4.17 -3.72 1.76
CA ARG A 46 5.55 -3.26 1.88
C ARG A 46 5.56 -1.80 2.32
N GLU A 47 6.36 -1.50 3.32
CA GLU A 47 6.55 -0.16 3.86
C GLU A 47 8.03 0.17 3.91
N ILE A 48 8.39 1.38 3.53
CA ILE A 48 9.74 1.88 3.73
C ILE A 48 9.71 2.87 4.89
N GLN A 49 10.37 2.50 5.97
CA GLN A 49 10.52 3.34 7.15
C GLN A 49 11.83 4.11 7.10
N ILE A 50 11.74 5.43 7.24
CA ILE A 50 12.88 6.33 7.35
C ILE A 50 12.97 6.80 8.79
N LEU A 51 13.89 6.23 9.54
CA LEU A 51 14.11 6.54 10.94
C LEU A 51 15.20 7.61 11.05
N THR A 52 14.80 8.85 11.29
CA THR A 52 15.73 9.98 11.42
C THR A 52 16.37 9.99 12.80
N ASP A 53 17.65 10.41 12.88
CA ASP A 53 18.38 10.60 14.13
C ASP A 53 18.21 12.07 14.59
N PRO A 54 17.55 12.34 15.74
CA PRO A 54 17.34 13.70 16.23
C PRO A 54 18.63 14.49 16.43
N LYS A 55 19.69 13.84 16.88
CA LYS A 55 20.99 14.50 17.11
C LYS A 55 21.64 14.94 15.81
N LYS A 56 21.48 14.13 14.76
CA LYS A 56 21.98 14.46 13.43
C LYS A 56 21.14 15.57 12.80
N LEU A 57 19.79 15.53 12.94
CA LEU A 57 18.93 16.62 12.49
C LEU A 57 19.33 17.94 13.13
N GLU A 58 19.56 17.96 14.46
CA GLU A 58 20.00 19.14 15.18
C GLU A 58 21.38 19.62 14.69
N ALA A 59 22.34 18.72 14.53
CA ALA A 59 23.68 19.04 14.04
C ALA A 59 23.68 19.67 12.64
N TYR A 60 22.77 19.21 11.78
CA TYR A 60 22.59 19.76 10.44
C TYR A 60 21.55 20.89 10.38
N LYS A 61 20.99 21.32 11.53
CA LYS A 61 19.95 22.38 11.65
C LYS A 61 18.76 22.13 10.70
N MET A 62 18.34 20.89 10.60
CA MET A 62 17.21 20.44 9.77
C MET A 62 16.05 20.02 10.65
N SER A 63 14.83 20.31 10.20
CA SER A 63 13.63 19.78 10.84
C SER A 63 13.13 18.53 10.11
N ILE A 64 12.37 17.68 10.82
CA ILE A 64 11.79 16.46 10.23
C ILE A 64 10.80 16.82 9.11
N GLU A 65 10.08 17.94 9.25
CA GLU A 65 9.14 18.43 8.24
C GLU A 65 9.84 18.81 6.94
N GLN A 66 11.03 19.42 7.04
CA GLN A 66 11.85 19.75 5.86
C GLN A 66 12.30 18.48 5.15
N VAL A 67 12.77 17.49 5.91
CA VAL A 67 13.18 16.19 5.34
C VAL A 67 11.99 15.50 4.69
N ALA A 68 10.84 15.46 5.36
CA ALA A 68 9.61 14.87 4.82
C ALA A 68 9.14 15.58 3.54
N ALA A 69 9.22 16.92 3.50
CA ALA A 69 8.84 17.69 2.31
C ALA A 69 9.73 17.39 1.09
N VAL A 70 11.04 17.24 1.31
CA VAL A 70 11.97 16.86 0.22
C VAL A 70 11.67 15.46 -0.28
N ILE A 71 11.49 14.50 0.63
CA ILE A 71 11.15 13.12 0.26
C ILE A 71 9.81 13.09 -0.49
N ALA A 72 8.82 13.88 -0.05
CA ALA A 72 7.54 14.01 -0.73
C ALA A 72 7.67 14.57 -2.14
N ALA A 73 8.55 15.55 -2.34
CA ALA A 73 8.79 16.14 -3.64
C ALA A 73 9.45 15.14 -4.60
N GLU A 74 10.41 14.37 -4.13
CA GLU A 74 11.05 13.31 -4.91
C GLU A 74 10.07 12.16 -5.21
N ASN A 75 9.19 11.83 -4.27
CA ASN A 75 8.18 10.77 -4.44
C ASN A 75 7.07 11.15 -5.45
N LYS A 76 6.84 12.44 -5.73
CA LYS A 76 5.88 12.87 -6.77
C LYS A 76 6.29 12.45 -8.18
N ASN A 77 7.54 12.14 -8.40
CA ASN A 77 8.04 11.61 -9.66
C ASN A 77 7.79 10.09 -9.79
N ILE A 78 7.28 9.45 -8.74
CA ILE A 78 6.99 8.02 -8.69
C ILE A 78 5.51 7.87 -8.30
N PRO A 79 4.63 7.45 -9.23
CA PRO A 79 3.20 7.36 -8.94
C PRO A 79 2.92 6.24 -7.91
N GLY A 80 2.20 6.57 -6.84
CA GLY A 80 1.55 5.58 -5.99
C GLY A 80 1.85 5.59 -4.49
N GLY A 81 2.47 6.64 -3.93
CA GLY A 81 2.76 6.63 -2.48
C GLY A 81 2.14 7.79 -1.69
N SER A 82 1.77 7.52 -0.45
CA SER A 82 1.48 8.53 0.58
C SER A 82 2.64 8.62 1.56
N ILE A 83 2.81 9.80 2.16
CA ILE A 83 3.81 10.01 3.20
C ILE A 83 3.08 10.34 4.50
N ASP A 84 3.37 9.56 5.54
CA ASP A 84 2.88 9.80 6.88
C ASP A 84 4.05 10.17 7.80
N VAL A 85 3.88 11.26 8.57
CA VAL A 85 4.85 11.72 9.56
C VAL A 85 4.27 11.40 10.94
N GLY A 86 4.83 10.39 11.58
CA GLY A 86 4.39 9.97 12.91
C GLY A 86 4.61 11.08 13.97
N SER A 87 3.62 11.27 14.84
CA SER A 87 3.61 12.32 15.85
C SER A 87 4.52 12.05 17.07
N GLU A 88 4.93 10.80 17.27
CA GLU A 88 5.73 10.40 18.44
C GLU A 88 7.08 9.75 18.10
N THR A 89 7.32 9.46 16.84
CA THR A 89 8.57 8.85 16.40
C THR A 89 9.09 9.67 15.23
N TYR A 90 10.39 9.97 15.22
CA TYR A 90 11.06 10.64 14.09
C TYR A 90 11.13 9.71 12.86
N ALA A 91 9.97 9.20 12.46
CA ALA A 91 9.84 8.26 11.35
C ALA A 91 8.95 8.86 10.27
N VAL A 92 9.42 8.84 9.05
CA VAL A 92 8.64 9.11 7.84
C VAL A 92 8.35 7.78 7.18
N LYS A 93 7.07 7.49 6.96
CA LYS A 93 6.59 6.28 6.30
C LYS A 93 6.24 6.61 4.86
N ILE A 94 6.68 5.78 3.95
CA ILE A 94 6.40 5.91 2.53
C ILE A 94 5.71 4.62 2.09
N ASP A 95 4.45 4.77 1.65
CA ASP A 95 3.69 3.71 1.00
C ASP A 95 3.88 3.90 -0.51
N GLY A 96 4.43 2.90 -1.24
CA GLY A 96 4.59 2.96 -2.68
C GLY A 96 5.94 2.51 -3.21
N GLU A 97 6.05 2.49 -4.54
CA GLU A 97 7.14 1.86 -5.26
C GLU A 97 8.40 2.73 -5.34
N PHE A 98 9.29 2.60 -4.40
CA PHE A 98 10.70 2.69 -4.77
C PHE A 98 11.14 1.30 -5.21
N ALA A 99 11.56 1.17 -6.45
CA ALA A 99 12.04 -0.10 -6.99
C ALA A 99 13.22 -0.66 -6.18
N GLU A 100 14.00 0.23 -5.54
CA GLU A 100 15.12 -0.13 -4.68
C GLU A 100 15.20 0.82 -3.49
N SER A 101 15.16 0.27 -2.27
CA SER A 101 15.34 1.03 -1.03
C SER A 101 16.69 1.78 -0.96
N ASP A 102 17.67 1.35 -1.75
CA ASP A 102 18.98 1.99 -1.82
C ASP A 102 18.97 3.35 -2.51
N GLN A 103 18.08 3.57 -3.49
CA GLN A 103 17.96 4.87 -4.16
C GLN A 103 17.46 5.97 -3.20
N ILE A 104 16.63 5.60 -2.23
CA ILE A 104 16.11 6.53 -1.23
C ILE A 104 17.22 7.08 -0.34
N LYS A 105 18.22 6.26 -0.02
CA LYS A 105 19.37 6.66 0.82
C LYS A 105 20.19 7.80 0.20
N ASP A 106 20.16 7.90 -1.13
CA ASP A 106 20.95 8.88 -1.90
C ASP A 106 20.17 10.18 -2.21
N ILE A 107 18.95 10.32 -1.69
CA ILE A 107 18.19 11.57 -1.80
C ILE A 107 18.94 12.68 -1.07
N ILE A 108 19.15 13.81 -1.75
CA ILE A 108 19.77 15.00 -1.18
C ILE A 108 18.68 15.74 -0.39
N VAL A 109 18.80 15.76 0.92
CA VAL A 109 17.83 16.38 1.84
C VAL A 109 18.20 17.83 2.21
N GLY A 110 19.41 18.28 1.87
CA GLY A 110 19.86 19.62 2.13
C GLY A 110 21.32 19.85 1.73
N SER A 111 21.84 21.06 2.01
CA SER A 111 23.26 21.36 1.83
C SER A 111 23.76 22.31 2.90
N ILE A 112 24.98 22.11 3.37
CA ILE A 112 25.68 22.99 4.32
C ILE A 112 27.08 23.28 3.80
N GLY A 113 27.44 24.54 3.70
CA GLY A 113 28.78 24.94 3.24
C GLY A 113 29.13 24.43 1.84
N GLY A 114 28.15 24.26 0.96
CA GLY A 114 28.34 23.72 -0.39
C GLY A 114 28.49 22.20 -0.48
N LYS A 115 28.34 21.46 0.64
CA LYS A 115 28.31 19.99 0.67
C LYS A 115 26.88 19.50 0.76
N ASN A 116 26.52 18.55 -0.08
CA ASN A 116 25.22 17.89 -0.04
C ASN A 116 25.10 16.99 1.19
N ILE A 117 23.94 17.03 1.81
CA ILE A 117 23.55 16.12 2.90
C ILE A 117 22.58 15.12 2.29
N TYR A 118 22.93 13.84 2.38
CA TYR A 118 22.11 12.74 1.89
C TYR A 118 21.24 12.19 3.02
N LEU A 119 20.13 11.56 2.65
CA LEU A 119 19.23 10.95 3.63
C LEU A 119 19.95 9.92 4.52
N ARG A 120 20.86 9.13 3.98
CA ARG A 120 21.71 8.19 4.74
C ARG A 120 22.56 8.83 5.83
N ASP A 121 22.87 10.13 5.70
CA ASP A 121 23.68 10.85 6.68
C ASP A 121 22.89 11.16 7.96
N ILE A 122 21.58 11.30 7.84
CA ILE A 122 20.67 11.72 8.93
C ILE A 122 19.65 10.66 9.34
N ALA A 123 19.48 9.59 8.57
CA ALA A 123 18.45 8.59 8.79
C ALA A 123 18.91 7.16 8.46
N VAL A 124 18.21 6.20 9.02
CA VAL A 124 18.28 4.79 8.63
C VAL A 124 17.03 4.44 7.83
N VAL A 125 17.23 3.94 6.62
CA VAL A 125 16.16 3.47 5.74
C VAL A 125 15.98 1.97 5.95
N LYS A 126 14.79 1.54 6.37
CA LYS A 126 14.41 0.14 6.54
C LYS A 126 13.30 -0.21 5.56
N ASP A 127 13.50 -1.29 4.83
CA ASP A 127 12.49 -1.94 4.02
C ASP A 127 11.82 -3.01 4.88
N THR A 128 10.55 -2.86 5.15
CA THR A 128 9.81 -3.73 6.07
C THR A 128 8.38 -3.95 5.56
N LEU A 129 7.65 -4.77 6.28
CA LEU A 129 6.21 -4.92 6.08
C LEU A 129 5.49 -4.04 7.10
N LYS A 130 4.45 -3.35 6.63
CA LYS A 130 3.57 -2.57 7.48
C LYS A 130 2.98 -3.45 8.58
N GLU A 131 2.94 -2.95 9.81
CA GLU A 131 2.27 -3.65 10.89
C GLU A 131 0.83 -3.96 10.49
N ARG A 132 0.46 -5.26 10.63
CA ARG A 132 -0.90 -5.70 10.30
C ARG A 132 -1.87 -5.14 11.32
N ALA A 133 -2.73 -4.25 10.89
CA ALA A 133 -3.83 -3.77 11.73
C ALA A 133 -4.94 -4.82 11.90
N THR A 134 -5.04 -5.79 10.99
CA THR A 134 -6.10 -6.80 10.97
C THR A 134 -5.58 -8.12 10.42
N GLU A 135 -5.79 -9.20 11.15
CA GLU A 135 -5.61 -10.56 10.65
C GLU A 135 -6.96 -11.08 10.14
N VAL A 136 -6.97 -11.59 8.91
CA VAL A 136 -8.18 -12.15 8.29
C VAL A 136 -8.03 -13.65 8.20
N TYR A 137 -9.01 -14.37 8.75
CA TYR A 137 -9.11 -15.82 8.64
C TYR A 137 -10.39 -16.19 7.89
N THR A 138 -10.25 -16.98 6.85
CA THR A 138 -11.37 -17.55 6.10
C THR A 138 -11.33 -19.06 6.24
N ASN A 139 -12.37 -19.65 6.87
CA ASN A 139 -12.44 -21.09 7.18
C ASN A 139 -11.20 -21.61 7.95
N GLY A 140 -10.65 -20.79 8.87
CA GLY A 140 -9.49 -21.16 9.69
C GLY A 140 -8.13 -21.01 8.97
N VAL A 141 -8.12 -20.59 7.71
CA VAL A 141 -6.91 -20.32 6.95
C VAL A 141 -6.67 -18.81 6.90
N GLN A 142 -5.45 -18.38 7.18
CA GLN A 142 -5.06 -16.99 7.07
C GLN A 142 -5.13 -16.57 5.60
N GLY A 143 -5.77 -15.43 5.34
CA GLY A 143 -5.97 -14.90 4.00
C GLY A 143 -6.08 -13.38 4.00
N SER A 144 -6.47 -12.83 2.85
CA SER A 144 -6.75 -11.40 2.68
C SER A 144 -8.21 -11.21 2.34
N SER A 145 -8.82 -10.15 2.87
CA SER A 145 -10.20 -9.76 2.54
C SER A 145 -10.18 -8.58 1.58
N ILE A 146 -11.03 -8.65 0.57
CA ILE A 146 -11.22 -7.58 -0.41
C ILE A 146 -12.68 -7.14 -0.29
N ILE A 147 -12.87 -5.87 0.09
CA ILE A 147 -14.18 -5.28 0.33
C ILE A 147 -14.50 -4.34 -0.81
N ILE A 148 -15.60 -4.59 -1.50
CA ILE A 148 -16.06 -3.78 -2.62
C ILE A 148 -17.24 -2.94 -2.17
N GLN A 149 -17.11 -1.62 -2.29
CA GLN A 149 -18.15 -0.66 -1.91
C GLN A 149 -18.75 0.00 -3.16
N LYS A 150 -20.08 0.18 -3.15
CA LYS A 150 -20.78 0.87 -4.23
C LYS A 150 -20.85 2.38 -4.01
N GLN A 151 -21.03 3.09 -5.10
CA GLN A 151 -21.41 4.51 -5.10
C GLN A 151 -22.84 4.69 -4.54
N SER A 152 -23.06 5.87 -3.97
CA SER A 152 -24.40 6.23 -3.50
C SER A 152 -25.39 6.25 -4.69
N GLY A 153 -26.54 5.61 -4.54
CA GLY A 153 -27.55 5.53 -5.60
C GLY A 153 -27.33 4.45 -6.66
N ALA A 154 -26.16 3.79 -6.69
CA ALA A 154 -25.90 2.74 -7.67
C ALA A 154 -26.69 1.45 -7.37
N ASN A 155 -27.06 0.72 -8.43
CA ASN A 155 -27.82 -0.53 -8.35
C ASN A 155 -26.91 -1.71 -7.92
N VAL A 156 -27.20 -2.27 -6.76
CA VAL A 156 -26.43 -3.38 -6.16
C VAL A 156 -26.43 -4.62 -7.07
N VAL A 157 -27.60 -5.00 -7.60
CA VAL A 157 -27.76 -6.22 -8.42
C VAL A 157 -26.94 -6.13 -9.70
N GLU A 158 -26.94 -4.96 -10.34
CA GLU A 158 -26.17 -4.73 -11.56
C GLU A 158 -24.66 -4.79 -11.30
N ILE A 159 -24.20 -4.16 -10.21
CA ILE A 159 -22.80 -4.16 -9.83
C ILE A 159 -22.34 -5.58 -9.49
N SER A 160 -23.10 -6.33 -8.68
CA SER A 160 -22.78 -7.73 -8.34
C SER A 160 -22.71 -8.63 -9.57
N LYS A 161 -23.58 -8.41 -10.56
CA LYS A 161 -23.53 -9.14 -11.83
C LYS A 161 -22.22 -8.84 -12.56
N LYS A 162 -21.86 -7.56 -12.73
CA LYS A 162 -20.60 -7.15 -13.38
C LYS A 162 -19.37 -7.69 -12.65
N ILE A 163 -19.37 -7.69 -11.32
CA ILE A 163 -18.30 -8.28 -10.51
C ILE A 163 -18.17 -9.77 -10.81
N ARG A 164 -19.27 -10.53 -10.77
CA ARG A 164 -19.27 -11.98 -11.05
C ARG A 164 -18.77 -12.30 -12.47
N GLU A 165 -19.13 -11.47 -13.44
CA GLU A 165 -18.65 -11.62 -14.83
C GLU A 165 -17.15 -11.32 -14.96
N ALA A 166 -16.59 -10.41 -14.15
CA ALA A 166 -15.18 -10.06 -14.16
C ALA A 166 -14.28 -11.07 -13.41
N LEU A 167 -14.80 -11.74 -12.38
CA LEU A 167 -14.02 -12.63 -11.51
C LEU A 167 -13.26 -13.74 -12.24
N PRO A 168 -13.81 -14.46 -13.25
CA PRO A 168 -13.07 -15.50 -13.95
C PRO A 168 -11.82 -14.96 -14.66
N ALA A 169 -11.93 -13.80 -15.30
CA ALA A 169 -10.81 -13.16 -15.97
C ALA A 169 -9.74 -12.67 -14.98
N ILE A 170 -10.18 -12.11 -13.85
CA ILE A 170 -9.32 -11.69 -12.74
C ILE A 170 -8.58 -12.91 -12.18
N GLN A 171 -9.29 -14.01 -11.86
CA GLN A 171 -8.68 -15.24 -11.34
C GLN A 171 -7.64 -15.81 -12.31
N ALA A 172 -7.92 -15.80 -13.60
CA ALA A 172 -6.99 -16.28 -14.62
C ALA A 172 -5.71 -15.43 -14.74
N SER A 173 -5.75 -14.18 -14.28
CA SER A 173 -4.60 -13.25 -14.27
C SER A 173 -3.71 -13.39 -13.04
N LEU A 174 -4.21 -14.07 -12.00
CA LEU A 174 -3.48 -14.26 -10.74
C LEU A 174 -2.49 -15.44 -10.84
N PRO A 175 -1.41 -15.40 -10.03
CA PRO A 175 -0.57 -16.57 -9.82
C PRO A 175 -1.40 -17.76 -9.31
N PRO A 176 -1.05 -19.01 -9.69
CA PRO A 176 -1.81 -20.22 -9.32
C PRO A 176 -1.88 -20.47 -7.81
N GLU A 177 -1.03 -19.80 -7.04
CA GLU A 177 -0.99 -19.88 -5.57
C GLU A 177 -2.06 -19.02 -4.88
N ILE A 178 -2.75 -18.15 -5.65
CA ILE A 178 -3.75 -17.22 -5.13
C ILE A 178 -5.12 -17.59 -5.68
N GLU A 179 -6.04 -17.94 -4.78
CA GLU A 179 -7.43 -18.24 -5.09
C GLU A 179 -8.35 -17.15 -4.53
N LEU A 180 -9.28 -16.67 -5.37
CA LEU A 180 -10.35 -15.78 -4.95
C LEU A 180 -11.62 -16.57 -4.68
N GLU A 181 -12.21 -16.33 -3.52
CA GLU A 181 -13.51 -16.89 -3.14
C GLU A 181 -14.47 -15.75 -2.78
N THR A 182 -15.70 -15.82 -3.30
CA THR A 182 -16.76 -14.88 -2.89
C THR A 182 -17.31 -15.35 -1.54
N VAL A 183 -17.11 -14.53 -0.52
CA VAL A 183 -17.56 -14.85 0.86
C VAL A 183 -18.99 -14.39 1.10
N LEU A 184 -19.33 -13.21 0.63
CA LEU A 184 -20.65 -12.60 0.74
C LEU A 184 -20.95 -11.76 -0.50
N ASP A 185 -22.14 -11.93 -1.05
CA ASP A 185 -22.74 -11.09 -2.08
C ASP A 185 -24.05 -10.57 -1.49
N THR A 186 -24.20 -9.24 -1.41
CA THR A 186 -25.39 -8.59 -0.80
C THR A 186 -26.46 -8.22 -1.83
N SER A 187 -26.39 -8.79 -3.05
CA SER A 187 -27.38 -8.57 -4.11
C SER A 187 -28.69 -9.34 -3.90
#